data_a30a027a626a6ddef4649780470c8ba5
#
_entry.id   a30a027a626a6ddef4649780470c8ba5
#
_cell.length_a   1.000
_cell.length_b   1.000
_cell.length_c   1.000
_cell.angle_alpha   90.00
_cell.angle_beta   90.00
_cell.angle_gamma   90.00
#
_symmetry.space_group_name_H-M   'P 1'
#
loop_
_entity.id
_entity.type
_entity.pdbx_description
1 polymer ?
#
loop_
_entity_poly.entity_id
_entity_poly.type
_entity_poly.pdbx_seq_one_letter_code
_entity_poly.pdbx_strand_id
1 'polypeptide(L)'
;MYKLFLTAAFIAASIQTNAQTDYKNGCNNPISASVFCADPTALEYDGRLYVYGTNDHQEFIKNGKKGDNSYGSIKSLVVFSTADMVNWTFHGTIDAQKLCASWTGNPWYKGFMNSWAPSVTWRTNPDTGKDEFFLYFANTSHGVGVLTADSPTGPWKSPLKESLINKDTPGALQQSANFDPGVVIDDNGTGWLTFGGLDADKGGTNFMPNNTRIIKLQPSMTAVDGEAVLIPAPYHFEANELNIIDGKYAFTYCSNWNRDEAEWKAYTSEHHISAPLPGLGTMCYMVSDNPTDPDSWVYKDVYGPHPGTSGNNHSHLQKFKGSYYHIYHSGALLEAMKKADGLDAGGYRSICVDKATVKESTQTINKVTLTAEGVEANGTLNPYEEQQAETMATCGGISYEDFTNIKKNTRINGLGNEVSENMQVRMSEESWIQLRKVDFGDKGAVRFTLRAKGEGTVEVRIGRKGAKPSATIAISSDDMSDYTVDVDPAKFNGQKSILFVVTAGTEVFLDAWQFTEDLPDAIHTIENRQSVNRKSFNLLGRQLSGSRQHRGIILEQYTDENGVTRTRKRL
;
A
#
# COMPACT_ATOMS: atom_id res chain seq x y z
N MET A 1 -63.12 -6.69 43.32
CA MET A 1 -62.09 -7.67 42.95
C MET A 1 -61.72 -7.44 41.47
N TYR A 2 -60.76 -6.57 41.20
CA TYR A 2 -60.26 -6.29 39.87
C TYR A 2 -58.96 -7.10 39.66
N LYS A 3 -58.95 -8.00 38.72
CA LYS A 3 -57.74 -8.75 38.28
C LYS A 3 -56.97 -7.90 37.26
N LEU A 4 -55.79 -7.43 37.66
CA LEU A 4 -54.82 -6.82 36.74
C LEU A 4 -54.18 -7.94 35.91
N PHE A 5 -54.33 -7.91 34.59
CA PHE A 5 -53.54 -8.70 33.66
C PHE A 5 -52.30 -7.86 33.28
N LEU A 6 -51.13 -8.28 33.74
CA LEU A 6 -49.87 -7.77 33.20
C LEU A 6 -49.54 -8.52 31.90
N THR A 7 -49.64 -7.82 30.79
CA THR A 7 -49.15 -8.31 29.50
C THR A 7 -47.69 -7.93 29.40
N ALA A 8 -46.80 -8.89 29.54
CA ALA A 8 -45.37 -8.70 29.26
C ALA A 8 -45.19 -8.66 27.73
N ALA A 9 -44.93 -7.49 27.19
CA ALA A 9 -44.49 -7.32 25.81
C ALA A 9 -43.01 -7.73 25.71
N PHE A 10 -42.75 -8.90 25.16
CA PHE A 10 -41.41 -9.26 24.68
C PHE A 10 -41.10 -8.35 23.46
N ILE A 11 -40.25 -7.38 23.65
CA ILE A 11 -39.60 -6.69 22.54
C ILE A 11 -38.53 -7.68 22.04
N ALA A 12 -38.87 -8.43 20.99
CA ALA A 12 -37.89 -9.11 20.19
C ALA A 12 -37.04 -8.02 19.49
N ALA A 13 -35.90 -7.66 20.04
CA ALA A 13 -34.89 -6.98 19.30
C ALA A 13 -34.47 -7.93 18.17
N SER A 14 -34.94 -7.66 16.96
CA SER A 14 -34.40 -8.27 15.76
C SER A 14 -32.96 -7.79 15.66
N ILE A 15 -32.01 -8.63 16.10
CA ILE A 15 -30.64 -8.51 15.68
C ILE A 15 -30.71 -8.75 14.18
N GLN A 16 -30.72 -7.68 13.40
CA GLN A 16 -30.38 -7.76 11.99
C GLN A 16 -28.91 -8.20 11.97
N THR A 17 -28.70 -9.50 11.80
CA THR A 17 -27.43 -10.01 11.34
C THR A 17 -27.21 -9.38 9.97
N ASN A 18 -26.46 -8.28 9.90
CA ASN A 18 -25.97 -7.77 8.64
C ASN A 18 -25.22 -8.92 7.99
N ALA A 19 -25.80 -9.47 6.92
CA ALA A 19 -25.11 -10.45 6.10
C ALA A 19 -23.77 -9.83 5.74
N GLN A 20 -22.67 -10.50 6.13
CA GLN A 20 -21.34 -9.91 6.02
C GLN A 20 -20.94 -9.91 4.57
N THR A 21 -21.12 -8.76 3.96
CA THR A 21 -21.06 -8.53 2.52
C THR A 21 -19.60 -8.53 2.05
N ASP A 22 -19.33 -9.24 0.98
CA ASP A 22 -18.12 -9.05 0.18
C ASP A 22 -18.35 -7.83 -0.73
N TYR A 23 -17.87 -6.65 -0.33
CA TYR A 23 -18.01 -5.44 -1.14
C TYR A 23 -17.23 -5.50 -2.47
N LYS A 24 -16.28 -6.43 -2.61
CA LYS A 24 -15.56 -6.66 -3.86
C LYS A 24 -16.29 -7.63 -4.79
N ASN A 25 -17.29 -8.34 -4.29
CA ASN A 25 -18.13 -9.29 -5.06
C ASN A 25 -17.28 -10.28 -5.90
N GLY A 26 -16.19 -10.79 -5.32
CA GLY A 26 -15.27 -11.72 -5.99
C GLY A 26 -14.24 -11.09 -6.92
N CYS A 27 -14.27 -9.79 -7.16
CA CYS A 27 -13.30 -9.04 -7.98
C CYS A 27 -12.00 -8.73 -7.20
N ASN A 28 -10.96 -8.26 -7.92
CA ASN A 28 -9.71 -7.82 -7.30
C ASN A 28 -9.71 -6.30 -7.03
N ASN A 29 -10.47 -5.51 -7.80
CA ASN A 29 -10.72 -4.10 -7.51
C ASN A 29 -11.97 -3.90 -6.63
N PRO A 30 -11.92 -2.93 -5.68
CA PRO A 30 -10.73 -2.23 -5.21
C PRO A 30 -9.78 -3.15 -4.43
N ILE A 31 -8.53 -2.72 -4.15
CA ILE A 31 -7.53 -3.55 -3.44
C ILE A 31 -7.98 -3.92 -2.01
N SER A 32 -8.77 -3.08 -1.36
CA SER A 32 -9.33 -3.33 -0.03
C SER A 32 -10.86 -3.31 -0.05
N ALA A 33 -11.49 -4.22 0.72
CA ALA A 33 -12.94 -4.28 0.94
C ALA A 33 -13.39 -3.44 2.16
N SER A 34 -12.46 -2.80 2.90
CA SER A 34 -12.76 -2.19 4.20
C SER A 34 -12.11 -0.83 4.44
N VAL A 35 -11.20 -0.39 3.56
CA VAL A 35 -10.42 0.84 3.78
C VAL A 35 -10.58 1.80 2.61
N PHE A 36 -11.09 3.01 2.89
CA PHE A 36 -11.05 4.11 1.93
C PHE A 36 -9.66 4.71 1.88
N CYS A 37 -9.09 4.75 0.68
CA CYS A 37 -7.75 5.25 0.41
C CYS A 37 -7.70 5.84 -1.00
N ALA A 38 -7.07 7.00 -1.16
CA ALA A 38 -7.08 7.77 -2.39
C ALA A 38 -5.67 8.21 -2.82
N ASP A 39 -5.58 8.83 -4.01
CA ASP A 39 -4.38 9.49 -4.52
C ASP A 39 -3.14 8.57 -4.40
N PRO A 40 -3.15 7.39 -5.05
CA PRO A 40 -2.13 6.37 -4.84
C PRO A 40 -0.79 6.75 -5.43
N THR A 41 0.28 6.41 -4.71
CA THR A 41 1.64 6.29 -5.20
C THR A 41 2.19 4.91 -4.82
N ALA A 42 3.24 4.43 -5.48
CA ALA A 42 3.78 3.10 -5.21
C ALA A 42 5.29 3.00 -5.43
N LEU A 43 5.90 1.99 -4.82
CA LEU A 43 7.27 1.57 -5.09
C LEU A 43 7.40 0.04 -5.02
N GLU A 44 8.35 -0.51 -5.77
CA GLU A 44 8.79 -1.89 -5.60
C GLU A 44 10.00 -1.94 -4.67
N TYR A 45 9.94 -2.83 -3.67
CA TYR A 45 11.05 -3.10 -2.77
C TYR A 45 11.00 -4.55 -2.29
N ASP A 46 12.13 -5.24 -2.34
CA ASP A 46 12.31 -6.63 -1.91
C ASP A 46 11.22 -7.60 -2.42
N GLY A 47 10.90 -7.48 -3.73
CA GLY A 47 9.92 -8.33 -4.41
C GLY A 47 8.45 -8.08 -4.03
N ARG A 48 8.17 -7.02 -3.30
CA ARG A 48 6.81 -6.56 -2.95
C ARG A 48 6.54 -5.18 -3.54
N LEU A 49 5.29 -4.97 -3.93
CA LEU A 49 4.77 -3.66 -4.30
C LEU A 49 4.14 -3.03 -3.05
N TYR A 50 4.62 -1.84 -2.67
CA TYR A 50 4.05 -1.03 -1.61
C TYR A 50 3.26 0.12 -2.23
N VAL A 51 2.03 0.32 -1.75
CA VAL A 51 1.12 1.37 -2.21
C VAL A 51 0.75 2.26 -1.02
N TYR A 52 0.88 3.57 -1.22
CA TYR A 52 0.54 4.58 -0.23
C TYR A 52 -0.57 5.47 -0.78
N GLY A 53 -1.39 6.02 0.09
CA GLY A 53 -2.44 6.93 -0.35
C GLY A 53 -3.00 7.80 0.77
N THR A 54 -3.82 8.75 0.38
CA THR A 54 -4.56 9.65 1.26
C THR A 54 -5.59 8.85 2.07
N ASN A 55 -5.63 9.04 3.38
CA ASN A 55 -6.54 8.31 4.27
C ASN A 55 -7.96 8.91 4.28
N ASP A 56 -8.72 8.67 3.24
CA ASP A 56 -10.13 9.10 3.17
C ASP A 56 -10.99 8.50 4.31
N HIS A 57 -10.58 7.35 4.86
CA HIS A 57 -11.31 6.71 5.95
C HIS A 57 -11.35 7.59 7.22
N GLN A 58 -10.36 8.45 7.41
CA GLN A 58 -10.32 9.40 8.52
C GLN A 58 -11.48 10.41 8.48
N GLU A 59 -11.85 10.90 7.30
CA GLU A 59 -13.06 11.71 7.10
C GLU A 59 -14.35 10.88 7.26
N PHE A 60 -14.35 9.63 6.76
CA PHE A 60 -15.50 8.75 6.87
C PHE A 60 -15.86 8.45 8.33
N ILE A 61 -14.88 8.19 9.18
CA ILE A 61 -15.09 8.01 10.63
C ILE A 61 -15.71 9.27 11.25
N LYS A 62 -15.21 10.44 10.89
CA LYS A 62 -15.69 11.73 11.43
C LYS A 62 -17.11 12.06 10.96
N ASN A 63 -17.39 11.90 9.67
CA ASN A 63 -18.63 12.35 9.05
C ASN A 63 -19.74 11.28 9.09
N GLY A 64 -19.36 10.00 9.25
CA GLY A 64 -20.29 8.87 9.32
C GLY A 64 -20.94 8.54 7.99
N LYS A 65 -21.94 7.68 8.05
CA LYS A 65 -22.60 7.05 6.88
C LYS A 65 -23.43 8.01 6.00
N LYS A 66 -23.59 9.27 6.40
CA LYS A 66 -24.41 10.27 5.68
C LYS A 66 -23.64 11.55 5.35
N GLY A 67 -22.38 11.62 5.69
CA GLY A 67 -21.55 12.80 5.46
C GLY A 67 -20.61 12.62 4.28
N ASP A 68 -20.46 13.68 3.49
CA ASP A 68 -19.56 13.69 2.35
C ASP A 68 -18.11 13.93 2.78
N ASN A 69 -17.17 13.43 2.00
CA ASN A 69 -15.75 13.70 2.17
C ASN A 69 -15.45 15.18 1.86
N SER A 70 -15.00 15.90 2.86
CA SER A 70 -14.61 17.32 2.76
C SER A 70 -13.09 17.51 2.65
N TYR A 71 -12.32 16.41 2.76
CA TYR A 71 -10.85 16.37 2.76
C TYR A 71 -10.19 17.17 3.91
N GLY A 72 -10.95 17.90 4.71
CA GLY A 72 -10.45 18.86 5.71
C GLY A 72 -9.80 18.24 6.94
N SER A 73 -10.12 16.98 7.26
CA SER A 73 -9.65 16.30 8.48
C SER A 73 -8.63 15.19 8.22
N ILE A 74 -8.14 15.04 6.99
CA ILE A 74 -7.18 14.00 6.66
C ILE A 74 -5.78 14.40 7.14
N LYS A 75 -5.25 13.65 8.11
CA LYS A 75 -3.98 13.92 8.81
C LYS A 75 -3.00 12.76 8.74
N SER A 76 -3.36 11.70 8.04
CA SER A 76 -2.58 10.47 7.93
C SER A 76 -2.65 9.89 6.52
N LEU A 77 -1.70 9.02 6.20
CA LEU A 77 -1.62 8.27 4.95
C LEU A 77 -1.82 6.79 5.26
N VAL A 78 -2.32 6.03 4.29
CA VAL A 78 -2.54 4.59 4.38
C VAL A 78 -1.44 3.85 3.65
N VAL A 79 -1.05 2.67 4.13
CA VAL A 79 -0.03 1.82 3.50
C VAL A 79 -0.57 0.41 3.27
N PHE A 80 -0.46 -0.06 2.03
CA PHE A 80 -0.69 -1.44 1.64
C PHE A 80 0.54 -2.04 0.99
N SER A 81 0.65 -3.38 0.97
CA SER A 81 1.62 -4.04 0.10
C SER A 81 1.09 -5.37 -0.43
N THR A 82 1.66 -5.83 -1.53
CA THR A 82 1.37 -7.14 -2.11
C THR A 82 2.61 -7.77 -2.72
N ALA A 83 2.70 -9.11 -2.67
CA ALA A 83 3.69 -9.87 -3.42
C ALA A 83 3.13 -10.47 -4.71
N ASP A 84 1.80 -10.52 -4.87
CA ASP A 84 1.11 -11.26 -5.93
C ASP A 84 0.00 -10.48 -6.65
N MET A 85 -0.23 -9.21 -6.29
CA MET A 85 -1.25 -8.30 -6.84
C MET A 85 -2.70 -8.63 -6.47
N VAL A 86 -2.94 -9.69 -5.70
CA VAL A 86 -4.29 -10.15 -5.33
C VAL A 86 -4.49 -10.16 -3.82
N ASN A 87 -3.51 -10.66 -3.07
CA ASN A 87 -3.52 -10.63 -1.61
C ASN A 87 -2.77 -9.38 -1.14
N TRP A 88 -3.49 -8.49 -0.47
CA TRP A 88 -2.96 -7.20 -0.01
C TRP A 88 -2.84 -7.18 1.51
N THR A 89 -1.67 -6.80 1.99
CA THR A 89 -1.42 -6.58 3.42
C THR A 89 -1.68 -5.12 3.76
N PHE A 90 -2.55 -4.85 4.72
CA PHE A 90 -2.76 -3.52 5.28
C PHE A 90 -1.75 -3.27 6.41
N HIS A 91 -0.87 -2.27 6.24
CA HIS A 91 0.17 -1.95 7.23
C HIS A 91 -0.24 -0.81 8.19
N GLY A 92 -1.52 -0.42 8.16
CA GLY A 92 -2.00 0.68 8.99
C GLY A 92 -1.74 2.05 8.36
N THR A 93 -1.53 3.04 9.21
CA THR A 93 -1.44 4.44 8.82
C THR A 93 -0.14 5.10 9.28
N ILE A 94 0.32 6.07 8.48
CA ILE A 94 1.38 7.00 8.82
C ILE A 94 0.73 8.26 9.37
N ASP A 95 0.81 8.49 10.67
CA ASP A 95 0.24 9.65 11.35
C ASP A 95 1.13 10.89 11.12
N ALA A 96 0.91 11.55 9.98
CA ALA A 96 1.68 12.73 9.58
C ALA A 96 1.50 13.89 10.58
N GLN A 97 0.31 14.03 11.20
CA GLN A 97 0.08 15.06 12.22
C GLN A 97 1.01 14.89 13.42
N LYS A 98 1.14 13.66 13.91
CA LYS A 98 2.03 13.35 15.04
C LYS A 98 3.49 13.53 14.67
N LEU A 99 3.88 13.08 13.48
CA LEU A 99 5.26 13.18 12.98
C LEU A 99 5.68 14.63 12.74
N CYS A 100 4.78 15.46 12.24
CA CYS A 100 5.00 16.88 11.96
C CYS A 100 4.57 17.82 13.12
N ALA A 101 4.31 17.30 14.31
CA ALA A 101 3.86 18.10 15.46
C ALA A 101 4.83 19.22 15.88
N SER A 102 6.11 19.09 15.51
CA SER A 102 7.14 20.12 15.76
C SER A 102 7.22 21.19 14.68
N TRP A 103 6.40 21.09 13.61
CA TRP A 103 6.40 22.10 12.56
C TRP A 103 5.89 23.44 13.08
N THR A 104 6.55 24.50 12.64
CA THR A 104 6.28 25.88 13.08
C THR A 104 5.87 26.75 11.89
N GLY A 105 5.23 27.86 12.18
CA GLY A 105 4.79 28.81 11.17
C GLY A 105 3.30 28.68 10.86
N ASN A 106 2.85 29.45 9.87
CA ASN A 106 1.44 29.45 9.46
C ASN A 106 1.08 28.12 8.82
N PRO A 107 0.06 27.39 9.33
CA PRO A 107 -0.37 26.09 8.76
C PRO A 107 -0.73 26.15 7.27
N TRP A 108 -1.14 27.31 6.76
CA TRP A 108 -1.51 27.47 5.35
C TRP A 108 -0.33 27.38 4.38
N TYR A 109 0.93 27.45 4.82
CA TYR A 109 2.08 27.31 3.91
C TYR A 109 3.36 26.73 4.52
N LYS A 110 3.57 26.79 5.81
CA LYS A 110 4.79 26.29 6.46
C LYS A 110 4.53 25.22 7.51
N GLY A 111 3.57 25.50 8.42
CA GLY A 111 3.16 24.55 9.44
C GLY A 111 2.37 23.37 8.86
N PHE A 112 2.20 22.33 9.65
CA PHE A 112 1.40 21.18 9.26
C PHE A 112 -0.10 21.49 9.30
N MET A 113 -0.82 21.08 8.27
CA MET A 113 -2.27 21.21 8.21
C MET A 113 -2.97 19.89 7.87
N ASN A 114 -2.61 19.26 6.76
CA ASN A 114 -3.16 17.97 6.29
C ASN A 114 -2.07 17.12 5.65
N SER A 115 -2.41 15.86 5.33
CA SER A 115 -1.57 15.02 4.49
C SER A 115 -2.41 14.37 3.39
N TRP A 116 -2.27 14.89 2.18
CA TRP A 116 -2.93 14.41 0.98
C TRP A 116 -1.92 13.86 -0.01
N ALA A 117 -2.39 13.24 -1.07
CA ALA A 117 -1.66 12.87 -2.27
C ALA A 117 -0.15 12.62 -2.03
N PRO A 118 0.22 11.44 -1.53
CA PRO A 118 1.63 11.11 -1.32
C PRO A 118 2.33 10.81 -2.65
N SER A 119 3.67 10.99 -2.67
CA SER A 119 4.55 10.40 -3.67
C SER A 119 5.79 9.83 -2.98
N VAL A 120 6.20 8.61 -3.34
CA VAL A 120 7.21 7.84 -2.61
C VAL A 120 8.33 7.38 -3.52
N THR A 121 9.56 7.41 -3.01
CA THR A 121 10.74 6.84 -3.67
C THR A 121 11.70 6.26 -2.64
N TRP A 122 12.66 5.47 -3.10
CA TRP A 122 13.72 4.93 -2.26
C TRP A 122 15.03 4.78 -3.03
N ARG A 123 16.12 4.63 -2.30
CA ARG A 123 17.42 4.29 -2.84
C ARG A 123 18.27 3.57 -1.80
N THR A 124 19.31 2.90 -2.25
CA THR A 124 20.43 2.55 -1.38
C THR A 124 21.38 3.75 -1.34
N ASN A 125 21.63 4.30 -0.15
CA ASN A 125 22.55 5.42 0.04
C ASN A 125 23.97 4.99 -0.35
N PRO A 126 24.63 5.66 -1.31
CA PRO A 126 25.94 5.24 -1.83
C PRO A 126 27.08 5.33 -0.81
N ASP A 127 26.95 6.21 0.20
CA ASP A 127 27.99 6.42 1.21
C ASP A 127 27.88 5.44 2.37
N THR A 128 26.67 5.04 2.73
CA THR A 128 26.39 4.19 3.91
C THR A 128 26.02 2.76 3.57
N GLY A 129 25.59 2.49 2.32
CA GLY A 129 25.07 1.20 1.87
C GLY A 129 23.72 0.82 2.51
N LYS A 130 23.01 1.77 3.14
CA LYS A 130 21.70 1.57 3.75
C LYS A 130 20.58 2.03 2.83
N ASP A 131 19.45 1.36 2.90
CA ASP A 131 18.27 1.78 2.18
C ASP A 131 17.61 2.95 2.89
N GLU A 132 17.19 3.94 2.11
CA GLU A 132 16.55 5.18 2.54
C GLU A 132 15.25 5.37 1.75
N PHE A 133 14.17 5.61 2.48
CA PHE A 133 12.83 5.83 1.91
C PHE A 133 12.41 7.27 2.14
N PHE A 134 11.81 7.88 1.12
CA PHE A 134 11.35 9.26 1.12
C PHE A 134 9.89 9.31 0.69
N LEU A 135 9.03 9.85 1.54
CA LEU A 135 7.60 9.98 1.31
C LEU A 135 7.22 11.45 1.36
N TYR A 136 6.90 12.01 0.21
CA TYR A 136 6.40 13.37 0.08
C TYR A 136 4.88 13.36 0.16
N PHE A 137 4.27 14.44 0.63
CA PHE A 137 2.82 14.55 0.72
C PHE A 137 2.39 16.01 0.56
N ALA A 138 1.22 16.22 -0.01
CA ALA A 138 0.62 17.53 -0.07
C ALA A 138 0.16 17.98 1.32
N ASN A 139 0.75 19.07 1.81
CA ASN A 139 0.31 19.74 3.04
C ASN A 139 -0.82 20.73 2.71
N THR A 140 -2.01 20.22 2.41
CA THR A 140 -3.09 20.92 1.70
C THR A 140 -2.65 21.37 0.29
N SER A 141 -3.29 22.39 -0.25
CA SER A 141 -2.91 23.03 -1.51
C SER A 141 -1.71 23.98 -1.41
N HIS A 142 -1.07 24.12 -0.25
CA HIS A 142 -0.14 25.22 -0.01
C HIS A 142 1.31 24.84 0.23
N GLY A 143 1.62 23.55 0.23
CA GLY A 143 2.98 23.10 0.42
C GLY A 143 3.14 21.59 0.26
N VAL A 144 4.39 21.14 0.22
CA VAL A 144 4.76 19.73 0.20
C VAL A 144 5.63 19.41 1.41
N GLY A 145 5.21 18.41 2.18
CA GLY A 145 6.01 17.86 3.27
C GLY A 145 6.86 16.67 2.81
N VAL A 146 7.84 16.28 3.63
CA VAL A 146 8.64 15.05 3.42
C VAL A 146 8.83 14.31 4.73
N LEU A 147 8.69 12.98 4.66
CA LEU A 147 9.02 12.03 5.72
C LEU A 147 10.12 11.09 5.23
N THR A 148 10.92 10.57 6.16
CA THR A 148 11.99 9.62 5.87
C THR A 148 11.89 8.38 6.74
N ALA A 149 12.34 7.23 6.22
CA ALA A 149 12.38 5.96 6.95
C ALA A 149 13.52 5.07 6.45
N ASP A 150 13.83 4.03 7.23
CA ASP A 150 14.80 2.99 6.88
C ASP A 150 14.12 1.72 6.31
N SER A 151 12.78 1.73 6.19
CA SER A 151 11.99 0.66 5.58
C SER A 151 10.70 1.22 4.97
N PRO A 152 10.06 0.51 4.01
CA PRO A 152 8.86 1.01 3.35
C PRO A 152 7.65 1.18 4.28
N THR A 153 7.62 0.49 5.40
CA THR A 153 6.55 0.62 6.41
C THR A 153 6.95 1.49 7.61
N GLY A 154 8.14 2.09 7.58
CA GLY A 154 8.66 2.93 8.65
C GLY A 154 9.55 2.19 9.66
N PRO A 155 9.79 2.74 10.87
CA PRO A 155 9.13 3.95 11.41
C PRO A 155 9.52 5.23 10.66
N TRP A 156 8.52 5.99 10.26
CA TRP A 156 8.69 7.26 9.57
C TRP A 156 9.07 8.38 10.53
N LYS A 157 9.82 9.36 10.04
CA LYS A 157 10.27 10.55 10.79
C LYS A 157 10.06 11.79 9.93
N SER A 158 9.76 12.92 10.55
CA SER A 158 9.80 14.24 9.91
C SER A 158 11.20 14.82 10.06
N PRO A 159 12.00 14.97 9.00
CA PRO A 159 13.34 15.54 9.07
C PRO A 159 13.34 17.07 9.17
N LEU A 160 12.21 17.70 8.84
CA LEU A 160 12.05 19.15 8.77
C LEU A 160 11.14 19.67 9.88
N LYS A 161 11.09 21.01 10.03
CA LYS A 161 10.21 21.73 10.95
C LYS A 161 9.18 22.61 10.24
N GLU A 162 9.08 22.45 8.92
CA GLU A 162 8.12 23.14 8.03
C GLU A 162 8.03 22.37 6.71
N SER A 163 7.08 22.76 5.84
CA SER A 163 6.97 22.21 4.48
C SER A 163 8.27 22.40 3.69
N LEU A 164 8.71 21.37 2.99
CA LEU A 164 9.86 21.41 2.07
C LEU A 164 9.62 22.39 0.91
N ILE A 165 8.43 22.31 0.31
CA ILE A 165 7.96 23.25 -0.71
C ILE A 165 6.90 24.13 -0.08
N ASN A 166 7.03 25.43 -0.28
CA ASN A 166 6.05 26.44 0.08
C ASN A 166 6.21 27.66 -0.82
N LYS A 167 5.41 28.71 -0.63
CA LYS A 167 5.45 29.91 -1.47
C LYS A 167 6.80 30.68 -1.46
N ASP A 168 7.64 30.45 -0.46
CA ASP A 168 8.97 31.07 -0.35
C ASP A 168 10.06 30.22 -1.05
N THR A 169 9.74 29.03 -1.56
CA THR A 169 10.65 28.21 -2.36
C THR A 169 10.97 28.93 -3.68
N PRO A 170 12.24 29.07 -4.07
CA PRO A 170 12.60 29.72 -5.32
C PRO A 170 11.87 29.11 -6.52
N GLY A 171 11.23 29.94 -7.35
CA GLY A 171 10.44 29.52 -8.51
C GLY A 171 9.08 28.88 -8.19
N ALA A 172 8.66 28.82 -6.92
CA ALA A 172 7.36 28.28 -6.55
C ALA A 172 6.20 29.13 -7.10
N LEU A 173 5.04 28.48 -7.19
CA LEU A 173 3.79 29.08 -7.65
C LEU A 173 3.31 30.17 -6.67
N GLN A 174 2.85 31.29 -7.20
CA GLN A 174 2.46 32.44 -6.41
C GLN A 174 0.95 32.64 -6.31
N GLN A 175 0.19 32.20 -7.30
CA GLN A 175 -1.27 32.33 -7.39
C GLN A 175 -1.95 30.97 -7.36
N SER A 176 -1.29 29.97 -7.88
CA SER A 176 -1.73 28.57 -7.91
C SER A 176 -1.29 27.80 -6.67
N ALA A 177 -1.74 26.55 -6.54
CA ALA A 177 -1.40 25.66 -5.44
C ALA A 177 -0.02 25.02 -5.61
N ASN A 178 0.76 24.93 -4.52
CA ASN A 178 2.03 24.18 -4.44
C ASN A 178 1.77 22.83 -3.75
N PHE A 179 1.16 21.85 -4.43
CA PHE A 179 0.72 20.58 -3.83
C PHE A 179 0.90 19.41 -4.81
N ASP A 180 0.36 18.24 -4.47
CA ASP A 180 0.43 17.01 -5.26
C ASP A 180 1.84 16.72 -5.76
N PRO A 181 2.74 16.29 -4.88
CA PRO A 181 4.11 16.00 -5.28
C PRO A 181 4.20 14.75 -6.18
N GLY A 182 5.11 14.78 -7.16
CA GLY A 182 5.56 13.60 -7.90
C GLY A 182 7.08 13.50 -7.81
N VAL A 183 7.62 12.44 -7.23
CA VAL A 183 9.06 12.27 -7.00
C VAL A 183 9.65 11.12 -7.78
N VAL A 184 10.87 11.31 -8.30
CA VAL A 184 11.68 10.24 -8.85
C VAL A 184 13.15 10.46 -8.51
N ILE A 185 13.92 9.39 -8.44
CA ILE A 185 15.39 9.41 -8.49
C ILE A 185 15.79 8.88 -9.85
N ASP A 186 16.52 9.67 -10.62
CA ASP A 186 16.97 9.28 -11.96
C ASP A 186 18.16 8.32 -11.92
N ASP A 187 18.56 7.81 -13.10
CA ASP A 187 19.66 6.85 -13.25
C ASP A 187 21.03 7.41 -12.80
N ASN A 188 21.15 8.73 -12.63
CA ASN A 188 22.35 9.39 -12.10
C ASN A 188 22.29 9.57 -10.57
N GLY A 189 21.19 9.12 -9.93
CA GLY A 189 20.97 9.30 -8.49
C GLY A 189 20.45 10.68 -8.10
N THR A 190 20.05 11.50 -9.07
CA THR A 190 19.46 12.83 -8.81
C THR A 190 17.99 12.71 -8.47
N GLY A 191 17.59 13.32 -7.35
CA GLY A 191 16.18 13.43 -6.98
C GLY A 191 15.51 14.61 -7.69
N TRP A 192 14.33 14.38 -8.25
CA TRP A 192 13.46 15.36 -8.88
C TRP A 192 12.08 15.34 -8.24
N LEU A 193 11.51 16.52 -8.01
CA LEU A 193 10.21 16.69 -7.38
C LEU A 193 9.35 17.63 -8.25
N THR A 194 8.21 17.11 -8.71
CA THR A 194 7.15 17.93 -9.33
C THR A 194 6.12 18.34 -8.30
N PHE A 195 5.45 19.46 -8.51
CA PHE A 195 4.35 19.95 -7.67
C PHE A 195 3.56 21.03 -8.39
N GLY A 196 2.32 21.24 -7.97
CA GLY A 196 1.48 22.32 -8.46
C GLY A 196 0.10 21.88 -8.89
N GLY A 197 -0.77 22.85 -9.14
CA GLY A 197 -2.11 22.56 -9.66
C GLY A 197 -3.16 23.61 -9.37
N LEU A 198 -4.42 23.25 -9.62
CA LEU A 198 -5.64 24.02 -9.50
C LEU A 198 -5.69 25.18 -10.52
N ASP A 199 -5.82 26.40 -10.03
CA ASP A 199 -5.98 27.60 -10.87
C ASP A 199 -4.71 27.94 -11.65
N ALA A 200 -4.85 28.75 -12.67
CA ALA A 200 -3.72 29.25 -13.43
C ALA A 200 -2.78 30.12 -12.56
N ASP A 201 -1.48 29.90 -12.68
CA ASP A 201 -0.47 30.78 -12.08
C ASP A 201 -0.29 32.05 -12.91
N LYS A 202 0.56 32.94 -12.47
CA LYS A 202 0.81 34.24 -13.09
C LYS A 202 1.04 34.13 -14.62
N GLY A 203 0.19 34.78 -15.38
CA GLY A 203 0.25 34.78 -16.85
C GLY A 203 -0.28 33.53 -17.53
N GLY A 204 -0.80 32.56 -16.76
CA GLY A 204 -1.41 31.38 -17.30
C GLY A 204 -2.83 31.56 -17.81
N THR A 205 -3.30 30.64 -18.64
CA THR A 205 -4.67 30.54 -19.17
C THR A 205 -5.29 29.19 -18.73
N ASN A 206 -6.57 28.98 -19.03
CA ASN A 206 -7.18 27.64 -18.81
C ASN A 206 -6.51 26.55 -19.65
N PHE A 207 -5.97 26.90 -20.80
CA PHE A 207 -5.27 25.96 -21.68
C PHE A 207 -3.82 25.71 -21.24
N MET A 208 -3.06 26.77 -20.97
CA MET A 208 -1.69 26.73 -20.46
C MET A 208 -1.65 27.38 -19.07
N PRO A 209 -2.03 26.65 -18.02
CA PRO A 209 -2.23 27.29 -16.71
C PRO A 209 -0.92 27.71 -16.03
N ASN A 210 0.25 27.28 -16.52
CA ASN A 210 1.56 27.55 -15.91
C ASN A 210 1.64 27.17 -14.43
N ASN A 211 0.83 26.23 -13.99
CA ASN A 211 0.56 25.90 -12.59
C ASN A 211 1.28 24.65 -12.09
N THR A 212 2.27 24.14 -12.81
CA THR A 212 3.09 23.01 -12.37
C THR A 212 4.58 23.32 -12.47
N ARG A 213 5.35 22.76 -11.54
CA ARG A 213 6.80 22.99 -11.42
C ARG A 213 7.54 21.66 -11.23
N ILE A 214 8.80 21.66 -11.64
CA ILE A 214 9.78 20.65 -11.27
C ILE A 214 10.98 21.32 -10.61
N ILE A 215 11.52 20.70 -9.57
CA ILE A 215 12.71 21.18 -8.86
C ILE A 215 13.66 20.01 -8.58
N LYS A 216 14.95 20.29 -8.66
CA LYS A 216 15.98 19.36 -8.24
C LYS A 216 16.05 19.28 -6.72
N LEU A 217 16.27 18.09 -6.18
CA LEU A 217 16.52 17.87 -4.77
C LEU A 217 18.03 17.76 -4.50
N GLN A 218 18.43 18.20 -3.33
CA GLN A 218 19.79 17.92 -2.83
C GLN A 218 19.97 16.42 -2.57
N PRO A 219 21.21 15.94 -2.46
CA PRO A 219 21.48 14.52 -2.16
C PRO A 219 20.80 14.00 -0.89
N SER A 220 20.46 14.86 0.05
CA SER A 220 19.69 14.50 1.25
C SER A 220 18.23 14.13 0.96
N MET A 221 17.71 14.48 -0.23
CA MET A 221 16.29 14.34 -0.59
C MET A 221 15.31 15.14 0.30
N THR A 222 15.84 15.93 1.24
CA THR A 222 15.06 16.71 2.22
C THR A 222 15.32 18.22 2.11
N ALA A 223 15.96 18.65 1.04
CA ALA A 223 16.19 20.06 0.69
C ALA A 223 16.16 20.22 -0.83
N VAL A 224 15.79 21.40 -1.30
CA VAL A 224 15.79 21.74 -2.72
C VAL A 224 17.17 22.21 -3.18
N ASP A 225 17.47 22.03 -4.48
CA ASP A 225 18.70 22.46 -5.13
C ASP A 225 18.36 23.36 -6.33
N GLY A 226 18.50 24.66 -6.14
CA GLY A 226 18.22 25.67 -7.16
C GLY A 226 16.79 26.19 -7.13
N GLU A 227 16.26 26.53 -8.31
CA GLU A 227 14.96 27.15 -8.53
C GLU A 227 14.02 26.21 -9.27
N ALA A 228 12.74 26.23 -8.90
CA ALA A 228 11.71 25.43 -9.56
C ALA A 228 11.43 25.96 -10.98
N VAL A 229 11.32 25.05 -11.94
CA VAL A 229 11.15 25.32 -13.36
C VAL A 229 9.76 24.90 -13.82
N LEU A 230 9.17 25.65 -14.75
CA LEU A 230 7.87 25.34 -15.34
C LEU A 230 7.91 24.04 -16.15
N ILE A 231 6.90 23.18 -15.96
CA ILE A 231 6.49 22.16 -16.94
C ILE A 231 5.29 22.73 -17.70
N PRO A 232 5.40 22.99 -19.02
CA PRO A 232 4.32 23.62 -19.79
C PRO A 232 3.24 22.60 -20.18
N ALA A 233 2.51 22.08 -19.17
CA ALA A 233 1.54 21.01 -19.34
C ALA A 233 0.16 21.59 -19.75
N PRO A 234 -0.36 21.27 -20.96
CA PRO A 234 -1.64 21.76 -21.41
C PRO A 234 -2.79 21.18 -20.58
N TYR A 235 -3.74 22.03 -20.22
CA TYR A 235 -4.89 21.70 -19.36
C TYR A 235 -4.52 21.05 -18.02
N HIS A 236 -3.31 21.28 -17.50
CA HIS A 236 -2.93 20.73 -16.20
C HIS A 236 -3.86 21.21 -15.09
N PHE A 237 -4.32 20.28 -14.23
CA PHE A 237 -5.15 20.59 -13.08
C PHE A 237 -4.51 20.17 -11.76
N GLU A 238 -4.14 18.88 -11.59
CA GLU A 238 -3.58 18.32 -10.35
C GLU A 238 -2.94 16.94 -10.60
N ALA A 239 -2.63 16.20 -9.53
CA ALA A 239 -2.21 14.80 -9.58
C ALA A 239 -0.87 14.59 -10.30
N ASN A 240 0.13 15.36 -9.89
CA ASN A 240 1.47 15.24 -10.47
C ASN A 240 2.12 13.91 -10.05
N GLU A 241 2.67 13.20 -11.03
CA GLU A 241 3.54 12.06 -10.81
C GLU A 241 4.67 12.06 -11.83
N LEU A 242 5.81 11.49 -11.45
CA LEU A 242 7.01 11.46 -12.28
C LEU A 242 7.58 10.04 -12.33
N ASN A 243 7.92 9.58 -13.53
CA ASN A 243 8.50 8.28 -13.79
C ASN A 243 9.74 8.42 -14.67
N ILE A 244 10.65 7.44 -14.63
CA ILE A 244 11.71 7.26 -15.63
C ILE A 244 11.31 6.08 -16.53
N ILE A 245 11.22 6.34 -17.84
CA ILE A 245 10.93 5.31 -18.85
C ILE A 245 12.03 5.36 -19.90
N ASP A 246 12.87 4.33 -19.95
CA ASP A 246 14.00 4.23 -20.88
C ASP A 246 14.90 5.48 -20.82
N GLY A 247 15.27 5.89 -19.60
CA GLY A 247 16.15 7.05 -19.33
C GLY A 247 15.51 8.42 -19.54
N LYS A 248 14.22 8.51 -19.87
CA LYS A 248 13.49 9.77 -20.05
C LYS A 248 12.50 10.02 -18.91
N TYR A 249 12.29 11.30 -18.62
CA TYR A 249 11.32 11.74 -17.63
C TYR A 249 9.91 11.68 -18.24
N ALA A 250 9.02 10.92 -17.64
CA ALA A 250 7.61 10.84 -18.00
C ALA A 250 6.78 11.49 -16.88
N PHE A 251 6.27 12.67 -17.12
CA PHE A 251 5.40 13.41 -16.23
C PHE A 251 3.94 13.08 -16.53
N THR A 252 3.20 12.61 -15.53
CA THR A 252 1.78 12.32 -15.63
C THR A 252 0.97 13.27 -14.75
N TYR A 253 -0.25 13.64 -15.20
CA TYR A 253 -1.09 14.61 -14.51
C TYR A 253 -2.57 14.48 -14.89
N CYS A 254 -3.45 14.98 -14.05
CA CYS A 254 -4.88 15.07 -14.30
C CYS A 254 -5.21 16.35 -15.11
N SER A 255 -5.94 16.20 -16.23
CA SER A 255 -6.43 17.32 -17.01
C SER A 255 -7.60 18.02 -16.33
N ASN A 256 -7.75 19.33 -16.57
CA ASN A 256 -8.82 20.11 -15.97
C ASN A 256 -10.19 19.87 -16.62
N TRP A 257 -11.21 20.56 -16.08
CA TRP A 257 -12.62 20.42 -16.46
C TRP A 257 -13.06 21.42 -17.53
N ASN A 258 -12.18 22.35 -17.94
CA ASN A 258 -12.40 23.33 -18.99
C ASN A 258 -11.50 23.01 -20.17
N ARG A 259 -12.06 22.99 -21.38
CA ARG A 259 -11.35 22.67 -22.63
C ARG A 259 -11.85 23.51 -23.78
N ASP A 260 -10.94 23.84 -24.66
CA ASP A 260 -11.23 24.55 -25.94
C ASP A 260 -10.62 23.75 -27.10
N GLU A 261 -11.48 23.33 -28.02
CA GLU A 261 -11.08 22.53 -29.18
C GLU A 261 -10.22 23.33 -30.17
N ALA A 262 -10.45 24.63 -30.28
CA ALA A 262 -9.69 25.49 -31.20
C ALA A 262 -8.27 25.73 -30.69
N GLU A 263 -8.11 25.99 -29.38
CA GLU A 263 -6.79 26.09 -28.72
C GLU A 263 -6.02 24.77 -28.85
N TRP A 264 -6.68 23.63 -28.60
CA TRP A 264 -6.06 22.31 -28.75
C TRP A 264 -5.59 22.04 -30.17
N LYS A 265 -6.42 22.33 -31.18
CA LYS A 265 -6.07 22.15 -32.58
C LYS A 265 -4.91 23.04 -33.01
N ALA A 266 -4.86 24.26 -32.51
CA ALA A 266 -3.74 25.18 -32.78
C ALA A 266 -2.43 24.61 -32.19
N TYR A 267 -2.45 24.21 -30.92
CA TYR A 267 -1.31 23.62 -30.20
C TYR A 267 -0.79 22.35 -30.88
N THR A 268 -1.66 21.39 -31.17
CA THR A 268 -1.26 20.12 -31.79
C THR A 268 -0.70 20.32 -33.20
N SER A 269 -1.22 21.30 -33.94
CA SER A 269 -0.69 21.69 -35.25
C SER A 269 0.70 22.31 -35.15
N GLU A 270 0.92 23.23 -34.23
CA GLU A 270 2.20 23.90 -33.98
C GLU A 270 3.30 22.94 -33.56
N HIS A 271 2.97 22.04 -32.62
CA HIS A 271 3.91 21.05 -32.07
C HIS A 271 3.97 19.73 -32.85
N HIS A 272 3.25 19.62 -33.97
CA HIS A 272 3.17 18.38 -34.78
C HIS A 272 2.75 17.13 -33.98
N ILE A 273 1.82 17.32 -33.05
CA ILE A 273 1.30 16.25 -32.15
C ILE A 273 0.03 15.66 -32.76
N SER A 274 -0.04 14.32 -32.81
CA SER A 274 -1.24 13.59 -33.22
C SER A 274 -1.93 12.98 -31.99
N ALA A 275 -2.57 13.82 -31.18
CA ALA A 275 -3.31 13.39 -30.01
C ALA A 275 -4.71 14.02 -29.98
N PRO A 276 -5.74 13.30 -29.56
CA PRO A 276 -7.09 13.85 -29.40
C PRO A 276 -7.12 14.88 -28.27
N LEU A 277 -8.13 15.73 -28.26
CA LEU A 277 -8.41 16.64 -27.15
C LEU A 277 -8.60 15.80 -25.87
N PRO A 278 -7.88 16.11 -24.77
CA PRO A 278 -8.03 15.39 -23.51
C PRO A 278 -9.47 15.35 -23.00
N GLY A 279 -9.89 14.26 -22.39
CA GLY A 279 -11.16 14.16 -21.66
C GLY A 279 -11.17 15.07 -20.43
N LEU A 280 -12.35 15.25 -19.79
CA LEU A 280 -12.45 15.93 -18.49
C LEU A 280 -11.82 15.06 -17.40
N GLY A 281 -10.91 15.62 -16.60
CA GLY A 281 -10.27 14.91 -15.50
C GLY A 281 -9.58 13.61 -15.92
N THR A 282 -9.02 13.53 -17.13
CA THR A 282 -8.28 12.35 -17.61
C THR A 282 -6.80 12.47 -17.29
N MET A 283 -6.13 11.34 -17.13
CA MET A 283 -4.69 11.30 -16.91
C MET A 283 -3.94 11.46 -18.23
N CYS A 284 -3.24 12.57 -18.34
CA CYS A 284 -2.37 12.92 -19.46
C CYS A 284 -0.90 12.63 -19.12
N TYR A 285 -0.04 12.61 -20.14
CA TYR A 285 1.39 12.53 -19.88
C TYR A 285 2.23 13.29 -20.91
N MET A 286 3.38 13.75 -20.44
CA MET A 286 4.44 14.41 -21.21
C MET A 286 5.76 13.68 -20.99
N VAL A 287 6.69 13.82 -21.92
CA VAL A 287 8.03 13.21 -21.85
C VAL A 287 9.09 14.26 -22.13
N SER A 288 10.21 14.20 -21.40
CA SER A 288 11.36 15.08 -21.57
C SER A 288 12.69 14.33 -21.45
N ASP A 289 13.71 14.79 -22.18
CA ASP A 289 15.10 14.39 -22.00
C ASP A 289 15.83 15.27 -20.97
N ASN A 290 15.34 16.49 -20.73
CA ASN A 290 15.92 17.46 -19.82
C ASN A 290 14.82 18.12 -18.97
N PRO A 291 14.62 17.67 -17.72
CA PRO A 291 13.49 18.11 -16.93
C PRO A 291 13.52 19.60 -16.54
N THR A 292 14.68 20.26 -16.66
CA THR A 292 14.85 21.68 -16.34
C THR A 292 14.72 22.62 -17.55
N ASP A 293 14.47 22.07 -18.73
CA ASP A 293 14.22 22.84 -19.95
C ASP A 293 12.73 22.76 -20.32
N PRO A 294 11.94 23.83 -20.16
CA PRO A 294 10.52 23.83 -20.51
C PRO A 294 10.24 23.42 -21.96
N ASP A 295 11.14 23.73 -22.89
CA ASP A 295 10.96 23.45 -24.32
C ASP A 295 11.24 21.96 -24.66
N SER A 296 11.83 21.20 -23.73
CA SER A 296 12.10 19.77 -23.91
C SER A 296 10.87 18.89 -23.62
N TRP A 297 9.83 19.42 -22.96
CA TRP A 297 8.64 18.66 -22.59
C TRP A 297 7.69 18.52 -23.79
N VAL A 298 7.46 17.28 -24.19
CA VAL A 298 6.57 16.94 -25.33
C VAL A 298 5.33 16.22 -24.80
N TYR A 299 4.16 16.80 -25.06
CA TYR A 299 2.88 16.13 -24.78
C TYR A 299 2.74 14.88 -25.66
N LYS A 300 2.29 13.79 -25.07
CA LYS A 300 2.15 12.50 -25.77
C LYS A 300 0.69 12.12 -26.00
N ASP A 301 -0.09 11.93 -24.94
CA ASP A 301 -1.50 11.52 -25.05
C ASP A 301 -2.19 11.48 -23.67
N VAL A 302 -3.44 11.05 -23.68
CA VAL A 302 -4.22 10.58 -22.53
C VAL A 302 -4.01 9.08 -22.38
N TYR A 303 -3.56 8.63 -21.21
CA TYR A 303 -3.40 7.20 -20.94
C TYR A 303 -4.41 6.63 -19.92
N GLY A 304 -4.88 7.44 -18.95
CA GLY A 304 -5.84 7.05 -17.93
C GLY A 304 -7.18 7.75 -18.09
N PRO A 305 -8.29 7.03 -18.32
CA PRO A 305 -9.62 7.65 -18.33
C PRO A 305 -10.04 8.08 -16.92
N HIS A 306 -10.97 9.03 -16.82
CA HIS A 306 -11.61 9.35 -15.54
C HIS A 306 -12.47 8.17 -15.08
N PRO A 307 -12.38 7.73 -13.81
CA PRO A 307 -13.09 6.53 -13.32
C PRO A 307 -14.61 6.71 -13.22
N GLY A 308 -15.13 7.94 -13.29
CA GLY A 308 -16.58 8.23 -13.32
C GLY A 308 -17.29 8.18 -11.97
N THR A 309 -16.69 7.58 -10.95
CA THR A 309 -17.27 7.36 -9.62
C THR A 309 -16.65 8.22 -8.52
N SER A 310 -15.70 9.08 -8.87
CA SER A 310 -15.04 10.05 -7.98
C SER A 310 -15.11 11.45 -8.59
N GLY A 311 -15.00 12.48 -7.76
CA GLY A 311 -15.04 13.88 -8.21
C GLY A 311 -13.73 14.37 -8.80
N ASN A 312 -12.63 13.67 -8.60
CA ASN A 312 -11.28 13.95 -9.11
C ASN A 312 -10.63 12.65 -9.60
N ASN A 313 -9.44 12.77 -10.18
CA ASN A 313 -8.68 11.63 -10.68
C ASN A 313 -7.21 11.77 -10.30
N HIS A 314 -6.64 10.72 -9.76
CA HIS A 314 -5.23 10.63 -9.41
C HIS A 314 -4.76 9.20 -9.65
N SER A 315 -3.59 9.05 -10.25
CA SER A 315 -3.03 7.73 -10.51
C SER A 315 -1.50 7.73 -10.53
N HIS A 316 -0.93 6.56 -10.32
CA HIS A 316 0.48 6.26 -10.40
C HIS A 316 0.72 5.13 -11.42
N LEU A 317 1.75 5.28 -12.24
CA LEU A 317 2.21 4.24 -13.16
C LEU A 317 3.38 3.51 -12.53
N GLN A 318 3.23 2.22 -12.24
CA GLN A 318 4.27 1.43 -11.56
C GLN A 318 4.66 0.21 -12.37
N LYS A 319 5.98 0.00 -12.51
CA LYS A 319 6.53 -1.27 -12.98
C LYS A 319 6.72 -2.22 -11.79
N PHE A 320 6.20 -3.44 -11.88
CA PHE A 320 6.34 -4.47 -10.86
C PHE A 320 6.48 -5.84 -11.51
N LYS A 321 7.52 -6.60 -11.13
CA LYS A 321 7.83 -7.93 -11.70
C LYS A 321 7.72 -7.96 -13.22
N GLY A 322 8.30 -6.96 -13.88
CA GLY A 322 8.36 -6.86 -15.34
C GLY A 322 7.09 -6.43 -16.07
N SER A 323 6.00 -6.15 -15.36
CA SER A 323 4.75 -5.63 -15.92
C SER A 323 4.47 -4.21 -15.41
N TYR A 324 3.78 -3.39 -16.22
CA TYR A 324 3.31 -2.08 -15.80
C TYR A 324 1.87 -2.13 -15.32
N TYR A 325 1.58 -1.35 -14.28
CA TYR A 325 0.27 -1.23 -13.66
C TYR A 325 -0.11 0.24 -13.54
N HIS A 326 -1.38 0.52 -13.81
CA HIS A 326 -2.04 1.78 -13.53
C HIS A 326 -2.75 1.64 -12.19
N ILE A 327 -2.22 2.30 -11.18
CA ILE A 327 -2.77 2.33 -9.82
C ILE A 327 -3.52 3.65 -9.69
N TYR A 328 -4.80 3.60 -9.41
CA TYR A 328 -5.66 4.78 -9.42
C TYR A 328 -6.71 4.70 -8.31
N HIS A 329 -7.41 5.79 -8.05
CA HIS A 329 -8.54 5.74 -7.13
C HIS A 329 -9.88 5.80 -7.88
N SER A 330 -10.91 5.21 -7.28
CA SER A 330 -12.31 5.28 -7.74
C SER A 330 -13.25 5.26 -6.55
N GLY A 331 -14.56 5.48 -6.77
CA GLY A 331 -15.59 5.31 -5.76
C GLY A 331 -16.09 3.87 -5.58
N ALA A 332 -15.38 2.85 -6.08
CA ALA A 332 -15.87 1.47 -6.17
C ALA A 332 -16.33 0.89 -4.83
N LEU A 333 -15.54 1.06 -3.75
CA LEU A 333 -15.94 0.60 -2.40
C LEU A 333 -17.16 1.33 -1.89
N LEU A 334 -17.21 2.66 -2.04
CA LEU A 334 -18.35 3.47 -1.61
C LEU A 334 -19.64 3.05 -2.32
N GLU A 335 -19.60 2.86 -3.64
CA GLU A 335 -20.76 2.42 -4.42
C GLU A 335 -21.24 1.00 -4.02
N ALA A 336 -20.30 0.10 -3.71
CA ALA A 336 -20.64 -1.22 -3.19
C ALA A 336 -21.32 -1.13 -1.81
N MET A 337 -20.80 -0.30 -0.90
CA MET A 337 -21.38 -0.06 0.43
C MET A 337 -22.74 0.65 0.33
N LYS A 338 -22.92 1.63 -0.57
CA LYS A 338 -24.23 2.25 -0.85
C LYS A 338 -25.26 1.21 -1.25
N LYS A 339 -24.89 0.33 -2.17
CA LYS A 339 -25.78 -0.72 -2.67
C LYS A 339 -26.15 -1.75 -1.60
N ALA A 340 -25.18 -2.17 -0.78
CA ALA A 340 -25.36 -3.22 0.21
C ALA A 340 -26.00 -2.70 1.52
N ASP A 341 -25.56 -1.55 2.02
CA ASP A 341 -25.84 -1.05 3.36
C ASP A 341 -26.69 0.22 3.36
N GLY A 342 -27.01 0.77 2.17
CA GLY A 342 -27.81 1.99 2.06
C GLY A 342 -27.09 3.24 2.57
N LEU A 343 -25.75 3.33 2.39
CA LEU A 343 -25.02 4.54 2.71
C LEU A 343 -25.52 5.72 1.87
N ASP A 344 -25.61 6.89 2.50
CA ASP A 344 -25.93 8.18 1.86
C ASP A 344 -24.76 9.15 2.09
N ALA A 345 -23.61 8.79 1.53
CA ALA A 345 -22.34 9.51 1.66
C ALA A 345 -21.70 9.67 0.27
N GLY A 346 -20.85 10.70 0.08
CA GLY A 346 -20.21 11.01 -1.19
C GLY A 346 -18.70 11.25 -1.06
N GLY A 347 -17.96 11.10 -2.17
CA GLY A 347 -16.58 11.54 -2.29
C GLY A 347 -15.51 10.66 -1.63
N TYR A 348 -15.86 9.51 -1.03
CA TYR A 348 -14.87 8.56 -0.48
C TYR A 348 -14.33 7.66 -1.58
N ARG A 349 -13.02 7.56 -1.64
CA ARG A 349 -12.29 6.91 -2.72
C ARG A 349 -11.62 5.62 -2.24
N SER A 350 -11.37 4.72 -3.16
CA SER A 350 -10.69 3.44 -2.92
C SER A 350 -9.71 3.15 -4.06
N ILE A 351 -8.55 2.58 -3.72
CA ILE A 351 -7.52 2.25 -4.70
C ILE A 351 -7.93 1.05 -5.53
N CYS A 352 -7.75 1.19 -6.83
CA CYS A 352 -7.91 0.16 -7.85
C CYS A 352 -6.60 -0.01 -8.64
N VAL A 353 -6.43 -1.18 -9.26
CA VAL A 353 -5.26 -1.48 -10.07
C VAL A 353 -5.69 -2.19 -11.35
N ASP A 354 -5.25 -1.67 -12.49
CA ASP A 354 -5.40 -2.31 -13.79
C ASP A 354 -4.05 -2.40 -14.52
N LYS A 355 -3.94 -3.33 -15.47
CA LYS A 355 -2.72 -3.51 -16.23
C LYS A 355 -2.51 -2.36 -17.20
N ALA A 356 -1.30 -1.80 -17.22
CA ALA A 356 -0.88 -0.83 -18.21
C ALA A 356 0.06 -1.49 -19.23
N THR A 357 0.04 -0.99 -20.46
CA THR A 357 0.97 -1.40 -21.52
C THR A 357 1.85 -0.22 -21.88
N VAL A 358 3.15 -0.36 -21.67
CA VAL A 358 4.15 0.68 -21.96
C VAL A 358 5.13 0.14 -22.99
N LYS A 359 5.31 0.89 -24.08
CA LYS A 359 6.39 0.68 -25.04
C LYS A 359 7.55 1.58 -24.63
N GLU A 360 8.49 1.03 -23.87
CA GLU A 360 9.57 1.80 -23.24
C GLU A 360 10.42 2.55 -24.29
N SER A 361 10.81 1.91 -25.38
CA SER A 361 11.68 2.52 -26.42
C SER A 361 11.11 3.77 -27.12
N THR A 362 9.82 4.04 -26.97
CA THR A 362 9.14 5.23 -27.51
C THR A 362 8.45 6.04 -26.42
N GLN A 363 8.60 5.64 -25.17
CA GLN A 363 7.89 6.19 -24.00
C GLN A 363 6.38 6.32 -24.27
N THR A 364 5.79 5.30 -24.92
CA THR A 364 4.36 5.28 -25.21
C THR A 364 3.62 4.51 -24.14
N ILE A 365 2.72 5.18 -23.43
CA ILE A 365 1.79 4.58 -22.48
C ILE A 365 0.45 4.42 -23.20
N ASN A 366 0.03 3.18 -23.43
CA ASN A 366 -1.25 2.92 -24.08
C ASN A 366 -2.41 3.27 -23.14
N LYS A 367 -3.54 3.65 -23.72
CA LYS A 367 -4.75 3.94 -22.96
C LYS A 367 -5.18 2.72 -22.15
N VAL A 368 -5.32 2.91 -20.84
CA VAL A 368 -5.73 1.86 -19.90
C VAL A 368 -7.24 1.68 -19.92
N THR A 369 -7.70 0.44 -19.78
CA THR A 369 -9.10 0.11 -19.54
C THR A 369 -9.29 -0.13 -18.04
N LEU A 370 -10.15 0.66 -17.40
CA LEU A 370 -10.49 0.48 -15.99
C LEU A 370 -11.52 -0.64 -15.85
N THR A 371 -11.28 -1.57 -14.91
CA THR A 371 -12.12 -2.74 -14.70
C THR A 371 -12.51 -2.96 -13.23
N ALA A 372 -13.66 -3.58 -13.00
CA ALA A 372 -14.03 -4.04 -11.68
C ALA A 372 -13.25 -5.31 -11.30
N GLU A 373 -12.96 -6.13 -12.29
CA GLU A 373 -12.19 -7.38 -12.12
C GLU A 373 -10.80 -7.13 -11.57
N GLY A 374 -10.17 -6.01 -11.96
CA GLY A 374 -8.80 -5.67 -11.61
C GLY A 374 -7.79 -6.59 -12.28
N VAL A 375 -6.59 -6.69 -11.72
CA VAL A 375 -5.51 -7.50 -12.27
C VAL A 375 -5.55 -8.92 -11.75
N GLU A 376 -5.10 -9.87 -12.58
CA GLU A 376 -4.83 -11.23 -12.16
C GLU A 376 -3.56 -11.30 -11.32
N ALA A 377 -3.42 -12.40 -10.56
CA ALA A 377 -2.25 -12.64 -9.73
C ALA A 377 -0.96 -12.70 -10.57
N ASN A 378 0.05 -11.97 -10.10
CA ASN A 378 1.42 -12.02 -10.61
C ASN A 378 2.32 -12.78 -9.62
N GLY A 379 1.96 -14.03 -9.35
CA GLY A 379 2.61 -14.91 -8.38
C GLY A 379 1.61 -15.68 -7.53
N THR A 380 2.12 -16.30 -6.48
CA THR A 380 1.36 -17.08 -5.51
C THR A 380 1.74 -16.67 -4.08
N LEU A 381 0.84 -16.90 -3.13
CA LEU A 381 1.12 -16.73 -1.71
C LEU A 381 1.73 -18.02 -1.16
N ASN A 382 2.91 -17.92 -0.54
CA ASN A 382 3.58 -19.03 0.11
C ASN A 382 2.99 -19.26 1.52
N PRO A 383 2.26 -20.35 1.78
CA PRO A 383 1.68 -20.60 3.10
C PRO A 383 2.70 -21.11 4.14
N TYR A 384 3.90 -21.48 3.71
CA TYR A 384 4.97 -22.00 4.57
C TYR A 384 5.86 -20.91 5.16
N GLU A 385 5.68 -19.68 4.73
CA GLU A 385 6.18 -18.48 5.42
C GLU A 385 5.09 -17.94 6.33
N GLU A 386 5.49 -17.30 7.43
CA GLU A 386 4.52 -16.64 8.31
C GLU A 386 3.86 -15.46 7.58
N GLN A 387 2.55 -15.49 7.53
CA GLN A 387 1.69 -14.48 6.91
C GLN A 387 0.98 -13.67 7.98
N GLN A 388 0.90 -12.36 7.77
CA GLN A 388 0.13 -11.48 8.65
C GLN A 388 -1.38 -11.67 8.41
N ALA A 389 -2.20 -11.58 9.45
CA ALA A 389 -3.65 -11.71 9.33
C ALA A 389 -4.30 -10.57 8.53
N GLU A 390 -3.64 -9.42 8.46
CA GLU A 390 -4.04 -8.27 7.64
C GLU A 390 -3.84 -8.49 6.14
N THR A 391 -3.20 -9.60 5.75
CA THR A 391 -3.07 -10.02 4.35
C THR A 391 -4.35 -10.70 3.90
N MET A 392 -5.01 -10.12 2.90
CA MET A 392 -6.26 -10.66 2.37
C MET A 392 -6.54 -10.26 0.93
N ALA A 393 -7.20 -11.12 0.18
CA ALA A 393 -7.76 -10.78 -1.12
C ALA A 393 -9.10 -10.03 -0.98
N THR A 394 -9.92 -10.45 -0.03
CA THR A 394 -11.17 -9.81 0.36
C THR A 394 -11.59 -10.28 1.76
N CYS A 395 -12.57 -9.62 2.34
CA CYS A 395 -13.12 -9.96 3.65
C CYS A 395 -14.62 -9.62 3.72
N GLY A 396 -15.26 -10.11 4.77
CA GLY A 396 -16.62 -9.69 5.12
C GLY A 396 -16.79 -9.60 6.62
N GLY A 397 -17.51 -8.57 7.08
CA GLY A 397 -17.69 -8.26 8.50
C GLY A 397 -16.42 -7.74 9.19
N ILE A 398 -15.51 -7.17 8.42
CA ILE A 398 -14.29 -6.50 8.90
C ILE A 398 -14.31 -5.07 8.36
N SER A 399 -14.23 -4.12 9.25
CA SER A 399 -14.14 -2.68 8.97
C SER A 399 -12.71 -2.16 9.20
N TYR A 400 -12.47 -0.91 8.87
CA TYR A 400 -11.19 -0.25 9.15
C TYR A 400 -10.84 -0.26 10.64
N GLU A 401 -11.83 -0.10 11.53
CA GLU A 401 -11.65 -0.06 12.98
C GLU A 401 -11.29 -1.43 13.58
N ASP A 402 -11.42 -2.50 12.80
CA ASP A 402 -11.07 -3.85 13.21
C ASP A 402 -9.56 -4.14 13.03
N PHE A 403 -8.86 -3.29 12.28
CA PHE A 403 -7.40 -3.31 12.22
C PHE A 403 -6.84 -2.50 13.39
N THR A 404 -6.31 -3.17 14.39
CA THR A 404 -5.82 -2.53 15.62
C THR A 404 -4.32 -2.71 15.77
N ASN A 405 -3.65 -1.64 16.23
CA ASN A 405 -2.21 -1.70 16.50
C ASN A 405 -1.92 -2.55 17.73
N ILE A 406 -0.99 -3.48 17.60
CA ILE A 406 -0.37 -4.16 18.73
C ILE A 406 0.71 -3.22 19.30
N LYS A 407 0.88 -3.20 20.63
CA LYS A 407 2.09 -2.56 21.20
C LYS A 407 3.30 -3.23 20.56
N LYS A 408 4.14 -2.44 19.92
CA LYS A 408 5.30 -2.87 19.16
C LYS A 408 6.16 -3.84 19.99
N ASN A 409 6.01 -5.12 19.75
CA ASN A 409 6.83 -6.18 20.29
C ASN A 409 7.59 -6.82 19.14
N THR A 410 8.86 -7.05 19.32
CA THR A 410 9.63 -7.96 18.49
C THR A 410 9.53 -9.35 19.12
N ARG A 411 9.16 -10.33 18.33
CA ARG A 411 9.20 -11.75 18.74
C ARG A 411 10.07 -12.54 17.78
N ILE A 412 10.56 -13.67 18.27
CA ILE A 412 11.20 -14.66 17.41
C ILE A 412 10.11 -15.62 16.92
N ASN A 413 9.91 -15.72 15.62
CA ASN A 413 8.96 -16.66 15.04
C ASN A 413 9.49 -18.12 15.11
N GLY A 414 8.67 -19.09 14.71
CA GLY A 414 9.03 -20.51 14.71
C GLY A 414 10.24 -20.87 13.85
N LEU A 415 10.66 -19.98 12.92
CA LEU A 415 11.86 -20.15 12.10
C LEU A 415 13.12 -19.50 12.70
N GLY A 416 13.01 -18.86 13.88
CA GLY A 416 14.11 -18.18 14.54
C GLY A 416 14.39 -16.77 14.01
N ASN A 417 13.47 -16.18 13.22
CA ASN A 417 13.59 -14.82 12.72
C ASN A 417 12.92 -13.82 13.66
N GLU A 418 13.48 -12.63 13.78
CA GLU A 418 12.85 -11.52 14.50
C GLU A 418 11.72 -10.93 13.63
N VAL A 419 10.50 -10.95 14.17
CA VAL A 419 9.29 -10.44 13.50
C VAL A 419 8.73 -9.29 14.33
N SER A 420 8.43 -8.18 13.66
CA SER A 420 7.78 -7.03 14.28
C SER A 420 6.26 -7.22 14.24
N GLU A 421 5.64 -7.37 15.39
CA GLU A 421 4.19 -7.39 15.53
C GLU A 421 3.68 -5.95 15.50
N ASN A 422 2.98 -5.56 14.43
CA ASN A 422 2.50 -4.20 14.26
C ASN A 422 0.98 -4.08 14.38
N MET A 423 0.24 -5.06 13.87
CA MET A 423 -1.22 -5.02 13.80
C MET A 423 -1.84 -6.38 14.10
N GLN A 424 -3.13 -6.38 14.34
CA GLN A 424 -3.99 -7.56 14.47
C GLN A 424 -5.36 -7.23 13.89
N VAL A 425 -6.07 -8.24 13.42
CA VAL A 425 -7.44 -8.11 12.89
C VAL A 425 -8.42 -8.62 13.94
N ARG A 426 -9.32 -7.74 14.39
CA ARG A 426 -10.46 -8.11 15.23
C ARG A 426 -11.54 -8.74 14.36
N MET A 427 -12.02 -9.90 14.76
CA MET A 427 -13.08 -10.63 14.07
C MET A 427 -14.17 -11.07 15.04
N SER A 428 -15.41 -10.90 14.66
CA SER A 428 -16.60 -11.35 15.37
C SER A 428 -17.24 -12.56 14.67
N GLU A 429 -18.26 -13.15 15.27
CA GLU A 429 -19.02 -14.25 14.68
C GLU A 429 -19.48 -13.91 13.25
N GLU A 430 -19.37 -14.87 12.35
CA GLU A 430 -19.66 -14.77 10.92
C GLU A 430 -18.70 -13.89 10.10
N SER A 431 -17.73 -13.18 10.70
CA SER A 431 -16.70 -12.49 9.92
C SER A 431 -15.73 -13.47 9.26
N TRP A 432 -15.12 -13.05 8.17
CA TRP A 432 -14.23 -13.90 7.40
C TRP A 432 -13.18 -13.11 6.62
N ILE A 433 -12.03 -13.74 6.40
CA ILE A 433 -10.93 -13.30 5.54
C ILE A 433 -10.75 -14.34 4.45
N GLN A 434 -10.55 -13.92 3.20
CA GLN A 434 -10.21 -14.80 2.09
C GLN A 434 -8.83 -14.47 1.54
N LEU A 435 -8.04 -15.52 1.31
CA LEU A 435 -6.80 -15.48 0.56
C LEU A 435 -6.96 -16.28 -0.73
N ARG A 436 -6.35 -15.80 -1.80
CA ARG A 436 -6.39 -16.45 -3.12
C ARG A 436 -4.99 -16.84 -3.56
N LYS A 437 -4.90 -17.81 -4.48
CA LYS A 437 -3.61 -18.25 -5.03
C LYS A 437 -2.58 -18.70 -3.97
N VAL A 438 -3.05 -19.27 -2.86
CA VAL A 438 -2.19 -19.88 -1.84
C VAL A 438 -1.65 -21.20 -2.41
N ASP A 439 -0.33 -21.33 -2.51
CA ASP A 439 0.32 -22.46 -3.16
C ASP A 439 0.95 -23.41 -2.14
N PHE A 440 0.29 -24.54 -1.93
CA PHE A 440 0.73 -25.57 -1.00
C PHE A 440 1.71 -26.58 -1.65
N GLY A 441 2.05 -26.43 -2.93
CA GLY A 441 2.87 -27.40 -3.63
C GLY A 441 2.25 -28.80 -3.74
N ASP A 442 3.01 -29.77 -4.24
CA ASP A 442 2.50 -31.14 -4.49
C ASP A 442 2.37 -31.97 -3.22
N LYS A 443 3.23 -31.75 -2.23
CA LYS A 443 3.22 -32.53 -0.96
C LYS A 443 2.06 -32.14 -0.05
N GLY A 444 1.71 -30.85 -0.05
CA GLY A 444 0.66 -30.30 0.78
C GLY A 444 1.09 -30.03 2.23
N ALA A 445 0.21 -29.39 2.99
CA ALA A 445 0.45 -29.02 4.38
C ALA A 445 -0.07 -30.10 5.33
N VAL A 446 0.67 -30.34 6.41
CA VAL A 446 0.33 -31.31 7.48
C VAL A 446 -0.08 -30.64 8.79
N ARG A 447 0.23 -29.34 8.97
CA ARG A 447 -0.15 -28.58 10.17
C ARG A 447 -0.47 -27.14 9.81
N PHE A 448 -1.45 -26.58 10.51
CA PHE A 448 -1.81 -25.17 10.49
C PHE A 448 -1.56 -24.56 11.87
N THR A 449 -0.90 -23.42 11.92
CA THR A 449 -0.66 -22.61 13.11
C THR A 449 -1.32 -21.25 12.93
N LEU A 450 -2.11 -20.82 13.91
CA LEU A 450 -2.75 -19.52 13.97
C LEU A 450 -2.31 -18.81 15.25
N ARG A 451 -1.77 -17.62 15.11
CA ARG A 451 -1.45 -16.74 16.24
C ARG A 451 -2.63 -15.83 16.51
N ALA A 452 -3.23 -16.00 17.68
CA ALA A 452 -4.49 -15.32 18.00
C ALA A 452 -4.69 -15.16 19.51
N LYS A 453 -5.69 -14.35 19.90
CA LYS A 453 -6.22 -14.22 21.27
C LYS A 453 -7.72 -13.97 21.25
N GLY A 454 -8.36 -14.06 22.41
CA GLY A 454 -9.80 -13.86 22.62
C GLY A 454 -10.53 -15.16 22.87
N GLU A 455 -11.83 -15.17 22.63
CA GLU A 455 -12.70 -16.32 22.81
C GLU A 455 -13.54 -16.58 21.57
N GLY A 456 -13.35 -17.72 20.90
CA GLY A 456 -14.09 -18.08 19.71
C GLY A 456 -13.57 -19.31 18.98
N THR A 457 -14.20 -19.60 17.86
CA THR A 457 -13.82 -20.69 16.95
C THR A 457 -13.54 -20.15 15.57
N VAL A 458 -12.34 -20.45 15.05
CA VAL A 458 -11.92 -20.12 13.68
C VAL A 458 -11.89 -21.39 12.86
N GLU A 459 -12.60 -21.40 11.75
CA GLU A 459 -12.57 -22.47 10.76
C GLU A 459 -11.75 -22.07 9.55
N VAL A 460 -10.91 -22.99 9.07
CA VAL A 460 -10.22 -22.90 7.78
C VAL A 460 -11.06 -23.61 6.73
N ARG A 461 -11.54 -22.88 5.73
CA ARG A 461 -12.33 -23.41 4.63
C ARG A 461 -11.62 -23.25 3.31
N ILE A 462 -11.80 -24.19 2.39
CA ILE A 462 -11.19 -24.15 1.06
C ILE A 462 -12.24 -23.74 0.03
N GLY A 463 -11.89 -22.77 -0.80
CA GLY A 463 -12.66 -22.31 -1.96
C GLY A 463 -13.67 -21.20 -1.62
N ARG A 464 -14.67 -21.44 -0.77
CA ARG A 464 -15.76 -20.49 -0.49
C ARG A 464 -16.25 -20.52 0.96
N LYS A 465 -16.89 -19.43 1.43
CA LYS A 465 -17.43 -19.30 2.80
C LYS A 465 -18.35 -20.46 3.21
N GLY A 466 -19.21 -20.95 2.33
CA GLY A 466 -20.14 -22.04 2.60
C GLY A 466 -19.53 -23.45 2.50
N ALA A 467 -18.23 -23.61 2.27
CA ALA A 467 -17.59 -24.93 2.25
C ALA A 467 -17.53 -25.53 3.66
N LYS A 468 -17.44 -26.87 3.74
CA LYS A 468 -17.20 -27.55 5.01
C LYS A 468 -15.83 -27.16 5.55
N PRO A 469 -15.65 -27.09 6.89
CA PRO A 469 -14.35 -26.84 7.50
C PRO A 469 -13.32 -27.91 7.08
N SER A 470 -12.12 -27.46 6.75
CA SER A 470 -10.97 -28.34 6.51
C SER A 470 -10.04 -28.40 7.74
N ALA A 471 -10.12 -27.37 8.60
CA ALA A 471 -9.53 -27.34 9.94
C ALA A 471 -10.37 -26.45 10.84
N THR A 472 -10.28 -26.65 12.17
CA THR A 472 -11.01 -25.86 13.17
C THR A 472 -10.10 -25.64 14.38
N ILE A 473 -10.01 -24.40 14.84
CA ILE A 473 -9.25 -23.99 16.01
C ILE A 473 -10.18 -23.30 17.00
N ALA A 474 -10.19 -23.75 18.26
CA ALA A 474 -10.81 -23.04 19.36
C ALA A 474 -9.78 -22.12 20.02
N ILE A 475 -10.13 -20.84 20.18
CA ILE A 475 -9.31 -19.80 20.80
C ILE A 475 -9.92 -19.50 22.17
N SER A 476 -9.09 -19.45 23.22
CA SER A 476 -9.56 -19.28 24.61
C SER A 476 -8.52 -18.61 25.50
N SER A 477 -7.68 -17.72 24.98
CA SER A 477 -6.65 -17.01 25.74
C SER A 477 -6.80 -15.50 25.57
N ASP A 478 -6.68 -14.78 26.67
CA ASP A 478 -6.61 -13.30 26.67
C ASP A 478 -5.27 -12.79 26.14
N ASP A 479 -4.23 -13.64 26.19
CA ASP A 479 -2.91 -13.35 25.66
C ASP A 479 -2.74 -13.92 24.25
N MET A 480 -2.01 -13.20 23.39
CA MET A 480 -1.66 -13.65 22.04
C MET A 480 -0.85 -14.94 22.11
N SER A 481 -1.38 -16.03 21.56
CA SER A 481 -0.84 -17.39 21.65
C SER A 481 -0.90 -18.09 20.30
N ASP A 482 -0.02 -19.08 20.10
CA ASP A 482 -0.02 -19.90 18.90
C ASP A 482 -0.91 -21.14 19.14
N TYR A 483 -1.92 -21.29 18.27
CA TYR A 483 -2.82 -22.43 18.23
C TYR A 483 -2.49 -23.30 17.03
N THR A 484 -2.36 -24.60 17.22
CA THR A 484 -1.98 -25.53 16.15
C THR A 484 -3.02 -26.62 15.98
N VAL A 485 -3.23 -27.02 14.72
CA VAL A 485 -4.04 -28.18 14.36
C VAL A 485 -3.39 -28.94 13.21
N ASP A 486 -3.39 -30.25 13.26
CA ASP A 486 -2.95 -31.09 12.14
C ASP A 486 -3.99 -31.06 11.03
N VAL A 487 -3.55 -30.98 9.78
CA VAL A 487 -4.39 -30.88 8.61
C VAL A 487 -4.09 -32.01 7.61
N ASP A 488 -5.07 -32.28 6.75
CA ASP A 488 -4.96 -33.33 5.74
C ASP A 488 -4.22 -32.80 4.49
N PRO A 489 -3.01 -33.29 4.18
CA PRO A 489 -2.25 -32.82 3.02
C PRO A 489 -2.97 -33.07 1.68
N ALA A 490 -3.89 -34.05 1.63
CA ALA A 490 -4.69 -34.27 0.43
C ALA A 490 -5.69 -33.14 0.14
N LYS A 491 -6.05 -32.35 1.17
CA LYS A 491 -6.90 -31.15 1.03
C LYS A 491 -6.09 -29.89 0.81
N PHE A 492 -4.95 -29.77 1.48
CA PHE A 492 -4.08 -28.62 1.44
C PHE A 492 -2.86 -28.85 0.53
N ASN A 493 -3.10 -29.11 -0.78
CA ASN A 493 -2.09 -29.27 -1.81
C ASN A 493 -2.41 -28.44 -3.05
N GLY A 494 -1.41 -28.13 -3.88
CA GLY A 494 -1.53 -27.27 -5.05
C GLY A 494 -2.07 -25.88 -4.71
N GLN A 495 -2.51 -25.14 -5.71
CA GLN A 495 -3.04 -23.79 -5.49
C GLN A 495 -4.49 -23.82 -5.00
N LYS A 496 -4.78 -23.08 -3.95
CA LYS A 496 -6.10 -22.98 -3.33
C LYS A 496 -6.47 -21.52 -3.03
N SER A 497 -7.78 -21.26 -2.92
CA SER A 497 -8.28 -20.15 -2.09
C SER A 497 -8.64 -20.72 -0.72
N ILE A 498 -8.22 -20.04 0.34
CA ILE A 498 -8.55 -20.40 1.72
C ILE A 498 -9.29 -19.26 2.39
N LEU A 499 -10.15 -19.62 3.35
CA LEU A 499 -10.87 -18.63 4.17
C LEU A 499 -10.69 -18.97 5.63
N PHE A 500 -10.49 -17.94 6.44
CA PHE A 500 -10.63 -17.99 7.89
C PHE A 500 -12.00 -17.43 8.25
N VAL A 501 -12.85 -18.23 8.91
CA VAL A 501 -14.23 -17.86 9.24
C VAL A 501 -14.40 -18.03 10.74
N VAL A 502 -14.86 -16.99 11.43
CA VAL A 502 -15.25 -17.08 12.85
C VAL A 502 -16.69 -17.61 12.90
N THR A 503 -16.92 -18.73 13.58
CA THR A 503 -18.22 -19.42 13.63
C THR A 503 -18.85 -19.45 15.00
N ALA A 504 -18.12 -19.14 16.05
CA ALA A 504 -18.63 -19.01 17.41
C ALA A 504 -17.70 -18.12 18.23
N GLY A 505 -18.24 -17.49 19.26
CA GLY A 505 -17.51 -16.68 20.21
C GLY A 505 -17.88 -15.21 20.13
N THR A 506 -17.34 -14.42 21.05
CA THR A 506 -17.65 -12.98 21.16
C THR A 506 -16.72 -12.15 20.29
N GLU A 507 -15.42 -12.43 20.36
CA GLU A 507 -14.39 -11.64 19.69
C GLU A 507 -13.06 -12.41 19.67
N VAL A 508 -12.43 -12.47 18.51
CA VAL A 508 -11.08 -13.00 18.33
C VAL A 508 -10.20 -11.97 17.62
N PHE A 509 -8.92 -11.94 17.97
CA PHE A 509 -7.91 -11.11 17.32
C PHE A 509 -6.89 -12.03 16.67
N LEU A 510 -6.74 -11.93 15.37
CA LEU A 510 -5.76 -12.67 14.59
C LEU A 510 -4.54 -11.79 14.30
N ASP A 511 -3.34 -12.29 14.52
CA ASP A 511 -2.07 -11.62 14.26
C ASP A 511 -1.36 -12.21 13.04
N ALA A 512 -1.11 -13.54 13.07
CA ALA A 512 -0.38 -14.21 12.02
C ALA A 512 -0.83 -15.66 11.83
N TRP A 513 -0.49 -16.25 10.70
CA TRP A 513 -0.75 -17.64 10.41
C TRP A 513 0.35 -18.27 9.55
N GLN A 514 0.50 -19.59 9.65
CA GLN A 514 1.48 -20.37 8.90
C GLN A 514 1.03 -21.81 8.74
N PHE A 515 1.33 -22.42 7.61
CA PHE A 515 1.25 -23.87 7.43
C PHE A 515 2.64 -24.50 7.50
N THR A 516 2.69 -25.80 7.76
CA THR A 516 3.93 -26.58 7.80
C THR A 516 3.79 -27.76 6.84
N GLU A 517 4.78 -27.99 5.99
CA GLU A 517 4.81 -29.11 5.03
C GLU A 517 5.24 -30.41 5.72
N ASP A 518 6.24 -30.35 6.59
CA ASP A 518 6.77 -31.50 7.33
C ASP A 518 6.70 -31.22 8.84
N LEU A 519 6.22 -32.19 9.62
CA LEU A 519 6.39 -32.11 11.08
C LEU A 519 7.87 -32.36 11.39
N PRO A 520 8.50 -31.59 12.29
CA PRO A 520 9.83 -31.92 12.76
C PRO A 520 9.76 -33.29 13.41
N ASP A 521 10.49 -34.28 12.88
CA ASP A 521 10.62 -35.60 13.47
C ASP A 521 11.19 -35.48 14.88
N ALA A 522 10.36 -35.71 15.87
CA ALA A 522 10.80 -35.72 17.28
C ALA A 522 11.92 -36.75 17.55
N ILE A 523 12.09 -37.74 16.66
CA ILE A 523 13.09 -38.81 16.75
C ILE A 523 14.44 -38.35 16.17
N HIS A 524 14.49 -37.59 15.11
CA HIS A 524 15.75 -37.07 14.52
C HIS A 524 16.49 -36.08 15.43
N THR A 525 15.81 -35.44 16.38
CA THR A 525 16.45 -34.51 17.32
C THR A 525 17.26 -35.19 18.39
N ILE A 526 17.07 -36.49 18.64
CA ILE A 526 17.76 -37.25 19.66
C ILE A 526 18.97 -38.05 19.09
N GLU A 527 18.87 -38.58 17.87
CA GLU A 527 19.95 -39.35 17.26
C GLU A 527 21.08 -38.53 16.64
N ASN A 528 20.82 -37.30 16.21
CA ASN A 528 21.83 -36.43 15.57
C ASN A 528 22.71 -35.65 16.58
N ARG A 529 22.74 -36.00 17.86
CA ARG A 529 23.70 -35.41 18.82
C ARG A 529 25.08 -36.10 18.85
N GLN A 530 25.30 -37.14 18.05
CA GLN A 530 26.62 -37.76 17.94
C GLN A 530 27.32 -37.34 16.65
N SER A 531 28.40 -36.55 16.87
CA SER A 531 29.48 -36.22 15.93
C SER A 531 29.17 -35.47 14.65
N VAL A 532 28.70 -34.24 14.77
CA VAL A 532 28.88 -33.26 13.67
C VAL A 532 30.20 -32.52 13.93
N ASN A 533 31.16 -32.68 13.02
CA ASN A 533 32.39 -31.89 13.05
C ASN A 533 32.03 -30.41 12.73
N ARG A 534 31.79 -29.65 13.76
CA ARG A 534 31.48 -28.20 13.62
C ARG A 534 32.76 -27.41 13.68
N LYS A 535 32.98 -26.57 12.68
CA LYS A 535 34.06 -25.58 12.66
C LYS A 535 33.43 -24.20 12.64
N SER A 536 33.87 -23.33 13.52
CA SER A 536 33.42 -21.93 13.56
C SER A 536 34.51 -21.00 13.05
N PHE A 537 34.14 -20.01 12.26
CA PHE A 537 35.05 -19.05 11.65
C PHE A 537 34.54 -17.62 11.92
N ASN A 538 35.45 -16.67 12.02
CA ASN A 538 35.10 -15.24 11.98
C ASN A 538 34.89 -14.78 10.52
N LEU A 539 34.41 -13.55 10.33
CA LEU A 539 34.18 -12.96 9.00
C LEU A 539 35.42 -12.88 8.10
N LEU A 540 36.61 -12.99 8.68
CA LEU A 540 37.89 -13.01 7.94
C LEU A 540 38.32 -14.45 7.58
N GLY A 541 37.46 -15.46 7.78
CA GLY A 541 37.75 -16.85 7.48
C GLY A 541 38.71 -17.53 8.47
N ARG A 542 39.01 -16.94 9.63
CA ARG A 542 39.90 -17.53 10.65
C ARG A 542 39.11 -18.46 11.53
N GLN A 543 39.53 -19.72 11.65
CA GLN A 543 38.91 -20.72 12.50
C GLN A 543 39.01 -20.31 13.99
N LEU A 544 37.85 -20.37 14.69
CA LEU A 544 37.76 -20.07 16.11
C LEU A 544 37.95 -21.36 16.92
N SER A 545 38.85 -21.35 17.89
CA SER A 545 39.10 -22.48 18.78
C SER A 545 38.67 -22.14 20.22
N GLY A 546 37.88 -23.02 20.86
CA GLY A 546 37.55 -22.98 22.30
C GLY A 546 36.17 -22.40 22.65
N SER A 547 35.71 -22.70 23.87
CA SER A 547 34.39 -22.43 24.44
C SER A 547 34.18 -20.96 24.90
N ARG A 548 34.92 -19.97 24.37
CA ARG A 548 34.74 -18.58 24.74
C ARG A 548 33.56 -17.98 23.93
N GLN A 549 32.65 -17.31 24.63
CA GLN A 549 31.63 -16.50 24.00
C GLN A 549 32.29 -15.41 23.13
N HIS A 550 32.26 -15.60 21.82
CA HIS A 550 32.69 -14.60 20.87
C HIS A 550 31.51 -13.66 20.58
N ARG A 551 31.69 -12.37 20.82
CA ARG A 551 30.73 -11.34 20.40
C ARG A 551 30.98 -11.02 18.93
N GLY A 552 29.96 -11.15 18.09
CA GLY A 552 30.01 -10.80 16.67
C GLY A 552 29.55 -11.95 15.77
N ILE A 553 29.50 -11.69 14.45
CA ILE A 553 29.04 -12.65 13.46
C ILE A 553 30.04 -13.82 13.37
N ILE A 554 29.55 -15.03 13.55
CA ILE A 554 30.27 -16.29 13.43
C ILE A 554 29.69 -17.06 12.25
N LEU A 555 30.56 -17.58 11.39
CA LEU A 555 30.22 -18.53 10.34
C LEU A 555 30.44 -19.94 10.87
N GLU A 556 29.37 -20.72 11.07
CA GLU A 556 29.46 -22.12 11.43
C GLU A 556 29.39 -22.99 10.18
N GLN A 557 30.43 -23.77 9.96
CA GLN A 557 30.48 -24.78 8.92
C GLN A 557 30.24 -26.17 9.53
N TYR A 558 29.32 -26.93 8.97
CA TYR A 558 29.02 -28.29 9.38
C TYR A 558 28.85 -29.19 8.15
N THR A 559 29.28 -30.43 8.27
CA THR A 559 29.12 -31.43 7.22
C THR A 559 28.04 -32.41 7.66
N ASP A 560 27.00 -32.58 6.83
CA ASP A 560 25.93 -33.54 7.10
C ASP A 560 26.36 -34.99 6.85
N GLU A 561 25.49 -35.94 7.17
CA GLU A 561 25.73 -37.38 7.04
C GLU A 561 25.96 -37.85 5.59
N ASN A 562 25.54 -37.06 4.61
CA ASN A 562 25.76 -37.31 3.18
C ASN A 562 27.07 -36.68 2.67
N GLY A 563 27.90 -36.12 3.57
CA GLY A 563 29.17 -35.47 3.23
C GLY A 563 29.01 -34.06 2.66
N VAL A 564 27.81 -33.49 2.66
CA VAL A 564 27.56 -32.13 2.15
C VAL A 564 27.91 -31.12 3.24
N THR A 565 28.86 -30.25 2.93
CA THR A 565 29.28 -29.17 3.83
C THR A 565 28.41 -27.93 3.62
N ARG A 566 27.79 -27.46 4.69
CA ARG A 566 26.96 -26.25 4.71
C ARG A 566 27.53 -25.21 5.65
N THR A 567 27.28 -23.95 5.35
CA THR A 567 27.70 -22.82 6.20
C THR A 567 26.47 -22.02 6.62
N ARG A 568 26.36 -21.73 7.91
CA ARG A 568 25.34 -20.82 8.44
C ARG A 568 25.96 -19.66 9.20
N LYS A 569 25.29 -18.54 9.21
CA LYS A 569 25.64 -17.38 10.02
C LYS A 569 25.01 -17.51 11.40
N ARG A 570 25.80 -17.25 12.45
CA ARG A 570 25.33 -17.14 13.83
C ARG A 570 25.74 -15.78 14.39
N LEU A 571 24.82 -15.11 15.06
CA LEU A 571 25.01 -13.83 15.74
C LEU A 571 25.48 -14.05 17.18
#